data_5a02f2beedd795714fc655053a632e1c
#
_entry.id   5a02f2beedd795714fc655053a632e1c
#
_cell.length_a   1.000
_cell.length_b   1.000
_cell.length_c   1.000
_cell.angle_alpha   90.00
_cell.angle_beta   90.00
_cell.angle_gamma   90.00
#
_symmetry.space_group_name_H-M   'P 1'
#
loop_
_entity.id
_entity.type
_entity.pdbx_description
1 polymer ?
#
loop_
_entity_poly.entity_id
_entity_poly.type
_entity_poly.pdbx_seq_one_letter_code
_entity_poly.pdbx_strand_id
1 'polypeptide(L)'
;MASEFSAPQNTALDFLKRNHAALSADHMTIWNLHEPSWREYKSSAWYMDRLAREGFEVERGTAGMPTAFRARWSNGAGPTFAGYAEYDAVPGQSQAPEPRRKPRDGTSFRAAGHTDPHSALGIGSFAGFLAAKHAMETHGLKGTLVYFGEPAEKMCGSKPVHAAHGYYDGLDAAFSFHPHSFPALTNGCFWDTTSAPYWSRIYTFECEHPETWQSEAAGGR
;
A
#
# COMPACT_ATOMS: atom_id res chain seq x y z
N MET A 1 -12.51 6.08 31.68
CA MET A 1 -13.73 5.62 30.99
C MET A 1 -13.39 5.56 29.53
N ALA A 2 -13.49 4.38 28.89
CA ALA A 2 -13.38 4.30 27.44
C ALA A 2 -14.53 5.12 26.86
N SER A 3 -14.24 6.05 25.94
CA SER A 3 -15.29 6.79 25.25
C SER A 3 -16.09 5.78 24.41
N GLU A 4 -17.40 5.78 24.55
CA GLU A 4 -18.26 5.00 23.66
C GLU A 4 -18.05 5.50 22.23
N PHE A 5 -17.90 4.57 21.29
CA PHE A 5 -17.84 4.91 19.88
C PHE A 5 -19.16 5.51 19.41
N SER A 6 -19.10 6.51 18.56
CA SER A 6 -20.27 7.10 17.90
C SER A 6 -20.94 6.08 16.99
N ALA A 7 -22.20 6.34 16.60
CA ALA A 7 -22.94 5.45 15.69
C ALA A 7 -22.21 5.21 14.35
N PRO A 8 -21.64 6.23 13.67
CA PRO A 8 -20.83 5.98 12.46
C PRO A 8 -19.59 5.13 12.71
N GLN A 9 -18.89 5.34 13.82
CA GLN A 9 -17.74 4.51 14.18
C GLN A 9 -18.11 3.05 14.43
N ASN A 10 -19.22 2.80 15.13
CA ASN A 10 -19.73 1.45 15.33
C ASN A 10 -20.13 0.79 13.99
N THR A 11 -20.75 1.55 13.07
CA THR A 11 -21.09 1.05 11.72
C THR A 11 -19.83 0.65 10.95
N ALA A 12 -18.76 1.45 11.00
CA ALA A 12 -17.48 1.12 10.37
C ALA A 12 -16.84 -0.14 10.98
N LEU A 13 -16.83 -0.26 12.31
CA LEU A 13 -16.31 -1.43 13.00
C LEU A 13 -17.09 -2.69 12.68
N ASP A 14 -18.41 -2.60 12.61
CA ASP A 14 -19.26 -3.73 12.26
C ASP A 14 -19.12 -4.14 10.78
N PHE A 15 -18.86 -3.18 9.88
CA PHE A 15 -18.49 -3.48 8.51
C PHE A 15 -17.22 -4.34 8.47
N LEU A 16 -16.17 -3.95 9.17
CA LEU A 16 -14.91 -4.70 9.22
C LEU A 16 -15.10 -6.11 9.78
N LYS A 17 -15.88 -6.26 10.86
CA LYS A 17 -16.16 -7.57 11.46
C LYS A 17 -16.89 -8.49 10.48
N ARG A 18 -17.93 -7.98 9.80
CA ARG A 18 -18.71 -8.76 8.83
C ARG A 18 -17.91 -9.17 7.59
N ASN A 19 -16.96 -8.34 7.17
CA ASN A 19 -16.18 -8.55 5.96
C ASN A 19 -14.78 -9.15 6.23
N HIS A 20 -14.46 -9.49 7.46
CA HIS A 20 -13.12 -9.95 7.86
C HIS A 20 -12.56 -11.07 6.98
N ALA A 21 -13.35 -12.11 6.70
CA ALA A 21 -12.91 -13.24 5.88
C ALA A 21 -12.60 -12.83 4.43
N ALA A 22 -13.41 -11.96 3.83
CA ALA A 22 -13.20 -11.45 2.49
C ALA A 22 -11.95 -10.56 2.43
N LEU A 23 -11.79 -9.66 3.38
CA LEU A 23 -10.62 -8.79 3.48
C LEU A 23 -9.32 -9.58 3.73
N SER A 24 -9.39 -10.66 4.50
CA SER A 24 -8.27 -11.58 4.68
C SER A 24 -7.90 -12.30 3.38
N ALA A 25 -8.89 -12.71 2.58
CA ALA A 25 -8.65 -13.29 1.25
C ALA A 25 -8.06 -12.25 0.27
N ASP A 26 -8.52 -11.02 0.33
CA ASP A 26 -7.98 -9.89 -0.44
C ASP A 26 -6.49 -9.67 -0.08
N HIS A 27 -6.14 -9.71 1.21
CA HIS A 27 -4.75 -9.63 1.66
C HIS A 27 -3.90 -10.78 1.09
N MET A 28 -4.40 -12.01 1.16
CA MET A 28 -3.68 -13.16 0.61
C MET A 28 -3.51 -13.07 -0.91
N THR A 29 -4.42 -12.40 -1.61
CA THR A 29 -4.26 -12.13 -3.05
C THR A 29 -3.04 -11.25 -3.31
N ILE A 30 -2.92 -10.11 -2.64
CA ILE A 30 -1.75 -9.21 -2.78
C ILE A 30 -0.48 -9.89 -2.30
N TRP A 31 -0.51 -10.57 -1.15
CA TRP A 31 0.60 -11.37 -0.65
C TRP A 31 1.14 -12.35 -1.70
N ASN A 32 0.24 -12.97 -2.44
CA ASN A 32 0.60 -13.96 -3.45
C ASN A 32 1.15 -13.37 -4.75
N LEU A 33 0.89 -12.12 -5.06
CA LEU A 33 1.43 -11.45 -6.24
C LEU A 33 2.91 -11.11 -6.09
N HIS A 34 3.35 -10.70 -4.92
CA HIS A 34 4.75 -10.43 -4.55
C HIS A 34 5.59 -9.73 -5.64
N GLU A 35 5.00 -8.75 -6.32
CA GLU A 35 5.64 -8.00 -7.40
C GLU A 35 6.59 -6.94 -6.82
N PRO A 36 7.85 -6.86 -7.29
CA PRO A 36 8.79 -5.87 -6.79
C PRO A 36 8.49 -4.46 -7.32
N SER A 37 9.15 -3.46 -6.71
CA SER A 37 9.02 -2.04 -7.05
C SER A 37 9.06 -1.77 -8.55
N TRP A 38 8.15 -0.95 -9.05
CA TRP A 38 7.90 -0.63 -10.47
C TRP A 38 7.47 -1.81 -11.36
N ARG A 39 7.08 -2.93 -10.75
CA ARG A 39 6.61 -4.13 -11.45
C ARG A 39 5.25 -4.62 -10.93
N GLU A 40 4.57 -3.81 -10.14
CA GLU A 40 3.33 -4.12 -9.40
C GLU A 40 2.08 -4.07 -10.31
N TYR A 41 2.18 -4.55 -11.54
CA TYR A 41 1.10 -4.45 -12.54
C TYR A 41 -0.17 -5.19 -12.14
N LYS A 42 -0.04 -6.38 -11.57
CA LYS A 42 -1.19 -7.18 -11.14
C LYS A 42 -1.77 -6.66 -9.82
N SER A 43 -0.91 -6.26 -8.90
CA SER A 43 -1.31 -5.69 -7.61
C SER A 43 -2.08 -4.39 -7.81
N SER A 44 -1.55 -3.47 -8.60
CA SER A 44 -2.23 -2.21 -8.92
C SER A 44 -3.54 -2.42 -9.68
N ALA A 45 -3.56 -3.33 -10.66
CA ALA A 45 -4.78 -3.68 -11.39
C ALA A 45 -5.85 -4.23 -10.44
N TRP A 46 -5.48 -5.09 -9.51
CA TRP A 46 -6.40 -5.64 -8.51
C TRP A 46 -7.03 -4.54 -7.65
N TYR A 47 -6.23 -3.59 -7.12
CA TYR A 47 -6.76 -2.47 -6.34
C TYR A 47 -7.69 -1.60 -7.17
N MET A 48 -7.28 -1.24 -8.39
CA MET A 48 -8.08 -0.40 -9.29
C MET A 48 -9.44 -1.04 -9.61
N ASP A 49 -9.44 -2.34 -9.93
CA ASP A 49 -10.66 -3.07 -10.25
C ASP A 49 -11.55 -3.24 -9.01
N ARG A 50 -10.95 -3.46 -7.84
CA ARG A 50 -11.68 -3.61 -6.59
C ARG A 50 -12.34 -2.29 -6.16
N LEU A 51 -11.62 -1.16 -6.26
CA LEU A 51 -12.14 0.18 -5.98
C LEU A 51 -13.25 0.58 -6.95
N ALA A 52 -13.08 0.27 -8.24
CA ALA A 52 -14.13 0.53 -9.23
C ALA A 52 -15.44 -0.23 -8.92
N ARG A 53 -15.35 -1.48 -8.48
CA ARG A 53 -16.53 -2.27 -8.02
C ARG A 53 -17.19 -1.68 -6.78
N GLU A 54 -16.42 -1.00 -5.95
CA GLU A 54 -16.93 -0.28 -4.78
C GLU A 54 -17.48 1.12 -5.13
N GLY A 55 -17.51 1.48 -6.41
CA GLY A 55 -18.08 2.73 -6.89
C GLY A 55 -17.15 3.93 -6.86
N PHE A 56 -15.84 3.71 -6.74
CA PHE A 56 -14.86 4.78 -6.92
C PHE A 56 -14.61 5.05 -8.42
N GLU A 57 -14.43 6.30 -8.76
CA GLU A 57 -13.88 6.72 -10.04
C GLU A 57 -12.36 6.53 -10.01
N VAL A 58 -11.81 5.75 -10.95
CA VAL A 58 -10.40 5.35 -10.93
C VAL A 58 -9.64 5.98 -12.09
N GLU A 59 -8.64 6.79 -11.77
CA GLU A 59 -7.64 7.30 -12.69
C GLU A 59 -6.42 6.38 -12.65
N ARG A 60 -6.06 5.83 -13.80
CA ARG A 60 -4.94 4.86 -13.94
C ARG A 60 -3.69 5.56 -14.46
N GLY A 61 -2.52 5.11 -14.04
CA GLY A 61 -1.24 5.61 -14.56
C GLY A 61 -0.95 7.06 -14.17
N THR A 62 -1.33 7.45 -12.96
CA THR A 62 -1.20 8.82 -12.45
C THR A 62 0.24 9.31 -12.54
N ALA A 63 0.40 10.57 -12.94
CA ALA A 63 1.71 11.21 -13.15
C ALA A 63 2.65 10.42 -14.10
N GLY A 64 2.11 9.65 -15.04
CA GLY A 64 2.88 8.83 -15.98
C GLY A 64 3.46 7.53 -15.40
N MET A 65 3.11 7.18 -14.16
CA MET A 65 3.56 5.95 -13.50
C MET A 65 2.57 4.80 -13.77
N PRO A 66 2.91 3.77 -14.55
CA PRO A 66 1.94 2.76 -15.03
C PRO A 66 1.24 1.98 -13.93
N THR A 67 1.90 1.81 -12.78
CA THR A 67 1.38 1.04 -11.64
C THR A 67 0.79 1.92 -10.54
N ALA A 68 0.78 3.25 -10.71
CA ALA A 68 0.14 4.19 -9.80
C ALA A 68 -1.32 4.47 -10.22
N PHE A 69 -2.14 4.86 -9.26
CA PHE A 69 -3.52 5.25 -9.51
C PHE A 69 -4.04 6.23 -8.45
N ARG A 70 -5.14 6.90 -8.79
CA ARG A 70 -5.97 7.65 -7.85
C ARG A 70 -7.42 7.18 -7.99
N ALA A 71 -8.08 6.88 -6.89
CA ALA A 71 -9.49 6.53 -6.86
C ALA A 71 -10.24 7.55 -6.00
N ARG A 72 -11.40 8.03 -6.47
CA ARG A 72 -12.19 9.07 -5.81
C ARG A 72 -13.64 8.62 -5.67
N TRP A 73 -14.20 8.81 -4.49
CA TRP A 73 -15.61 8.64 -4.22
C TRP A 73 -16.11 9.82 -3.38
N SER A 74 -17.34 10.29 -3.64
CA SER A 74 -17.91 11.43 -2.92
C SER A 74 -19.37 11.19 -2.53
N ASN A 75 -19.71 11.59 -1.32
CA ASN A 75 -21.08 11.61 -0.78
C ASN A 75 -21.62 13.05 -0.64
N GLY A 76 -21.20 13.95 -1.51
CA GLY A 76 -21.59 15.36 -1.52
C GLY A 76 -20.53 16.31 -0.94
N ALA A 77 -20.81 17.60 -0.96
CA ALA A 77 -19.88 18.63 -0.53
C ALA A 77 -19.47 18.46 0.94
N GLY A 78 -18.18 18.50 1.23
CA GLY A 78 -17.59 18.32 2.54
C GLY A 78 -16.08 18.10 2.44
N PRO A 79 -15.42 17.73 3.55
CA PRO A 79 -13.97 17.57 3.57
C PRO A 79 -13.52 16.40 2.69
N THR A 80 -12.29 16.50 2.21
CA THR A 80 -11.62 15.49 1.39
C THR A 80 -10.54 14.79 2.20
N PHE A 81 -10.72 13.50 2.42
CA PHE A 81 -9.79 12.66 3.16
C PHE A 81 -9.08 11.70 2.21
N ALA A 82 -7.78 11.55 2.37
CA ALA A 82 -6.99 10.64 1.58
C ALA A 82 -6.38 9.51 2.41
N GLY A 83 -6.10 8.41 1.73
CA GLY A 83 -5.28 7.31 2.19
C GLY A 83 -4.63 6.62 1.01
N TYR A 84 -3.80 5.62 1.27
CA TYR A 84 -3.07 4.97 0.19
C TYR A 84 -2.80 3.49 0.47
N ALA A 85 -2.50 2.77 -0.62
CA ALA A 85 -1.87 1.45 -0.56
C ALA A 85 -0.44 1.54 -1.05
N GLU A 86 0.46 0.89 -0.34
CA GLU A 86 1.73 0.40 -0.86
C GLU A 86 1.55 -1.09 -1.16
N TYR A 87 2.20 -1.60 -2.19
CA TYR A 87 2.02 -2.99 -2.63
C TYR A 87 3.25 -3.59 -3.31
N ASP A 88 4.38 -2.92 -3.24
CA ASP A 88 5.65 -3.47 -3.71
C ASP A 88 6.24 -4.47 -2.72
N ALA A 89 6.70 -5.60 -3.24
CA ALA A 89 7.39 -6.63 -2.51
C ALA A 89 8.90 -6.42 -2.52
N VAL A 90 9.58 -6.81 -1.46
CA VAL A 90 11.01 -6.60 -1.30
C VAL A 90 11.80 -7.80 -1.80
N PRO A 91 12.78 -7.61 -2.71
CA PRO A 91 13.69 -8.68 -3.10
C PRO A 91 14.43 -9.28 -1.89
N GLY A 92 14.60 -10.59 -1.89
CA GLY A 92 15.24 -11.30 -0.79
C GLY A 92 14.32 -11.64 0.39
N GLN A 93 13.04 -11.35 0.28
CA GLN A 93 12.06 -11.57 1.34
C GLN A 93 10.97 -12.58 0.97
N SER A 94 11.29 -13.55 0.10
CA SER A 94 10.35 -14.64 -0.18
C SER A 94 10.05 -15.44 1.10
N GLN A 95 8.78 -15.48 1.46
CA GLN A 95 8.31 -16.13 2.67
C GLN A 95 6.96 -16.82 2.41
N ALA A 96 6.86 -18.09 2.78
CA ALA A 96 5.59 -18.80 2.83
C ALA A 96 4.71 -18.25 3.98
N PRO A 97 3.39 -18.37 3.91
CA PRO A 97 2.48 -17.92 4.98
C PRO A 97 2.50 -18.90 6.18
N GLU A 98 3.68 -19.12 6.73
CA GLU A 98 3.94 -20.04 7.84
C GLU A 98 4.77 -19.33 8.93
N PRO A 99 4.58 -19.63 10.22
CA PRO A 99 5.32 -19.00 11.32
C PRO A 99 6.75 -19.54 11.46
N ARG A 100 7.42 -19.81 10.36
CA ARG A 100 8.81 -20.24 10.28
C ARG A 100 9.45 -19.70 9.01
N ARG A 101 10.75 -19.48 9.04
CA ARG A 101 11.51 -19.07 7.87
C ARG A 101 11.48 -20.16 6.79
N LYS A 102 10.74 -19.92 5.73
CA LYS A 102 10.61 -20.82 4.58
C LYS A 102 10.32 -19.97 3.34
N PRO A 103 11.04 -20.13 2.24
CA PRO A 103 10.68 -19.45 1.00
C PRO A 103 9.33 -19.99 0.49
N ARG A 104 8.65 -19.21 -0.35
CA ARG A 104 7.45 -19.67 -1.06
C ARG A 104 7.80 -20.86 -1.94
N ASP A 105 6.85 -21.76 -2.11
CA ASP A 105 7.05 -22.94 -2.94
C ASP A 105 7.42 -22.54 -4.39
N GLY A 106 8.40 -23.23 -4.95
CA GLY A 106 8.95 -22.92 -6.28
C GLY A 106 9.85 -21.68 -6.35
N THR A 107 10.18 -21.05 -5.22
CA THR A 107 11.07 -19.89 -5.17
C THR A 107 12.27 -20.12 -4.25
N SER A 108 13.25 -19.22 -4.32
CA SER A 108 14.34 -19.13 -3.35
C SER A 108 14.11 -17.98 -2.38
N PHE A 109 14.89 -17.90 -1.29
CA PHE A 109 14.88 -16.74 -0.39
C PHE A 109 15.26 -15.41 -1.06
N ARG A 110 15.85 -15.44 -2.26
CA ARG A 110 16.22 -14.24 -3.02
C ARG A 110 15.04 -13.63 -3.78
N ALA A 111 13.96 -14.37 -3.97
CA ALA A 111 12.78 -13.85 -4.62
C ALA A 111 12.09 -12.78 -3.75
N ALA A 112 11.30 -11.94 -4.38
CA ALA A 112 10.56 -10.90 -3.68
C ALA A 112 9.43 -11.47 -2.80
N GLY A 113 9.11 -10.79 -1.71
CA GLY A 113 8.05 -11.17 -0.79
C GLY A 113 7.60 -9.99 0.08
N HIS A 114 6.54 -10.21 0.82
CA HIS A 114 5.88 -9.20 1.66
C HIS A 114 6.13 -9.42 3.16
N THR A 115 7.32 -9.90 3.55
CA THR A 115 7.68 -9.90 4.97
C THR A 115 7.90 -8.49 5.51
N ASP A 116 8.29 -7.56 4.66
CA ASP A 116 8.01 -6.14 4.85
C ASP A 116 6.53 -5.93 4.48
N PRO A 117 5.69 -5.36 5.36
CA PRO A 117 4.27 -5.65 5.37
C PRO A 117 3.42 -4.81 4.40
N HIS A 118 3.90 -4.44 3.20
CA HIS A 118 3.15 -3.61 2.25
C HIS A 118 1.81 -4.23 1.82
N SER A 119 1.74 -5.56 1.68
CA SER A 119 0.44 -6.21 1.42
C SER A 119 -0.56 -6.01 2.55
N ALA A 120 -0.12 -6.04 3.80
CA ALA A 120 -0.97 -5.79 4.96
C ALA A 120 -1.29 -4.30 5.14
N LEU A 121 -0.30 -3.40 4.86
CA LEU A 121 -0.50 -1.96 4.85
C LEU A 121 -1.62 -1.58 3.87
N GLY A 122 -1.47 -1.98 2.62
CA GLY A 122 -2.41 -1.63 1.56
C GLY A 122 -3.82 -2.14 1.85
N ILE A 123 -3.98 -3.41 2.21
CA ILE A 123 -5.31 -3.97 2.50
C ILE A 123 -5.89 -3.41 3.80
N GLY A 124 -5.07 -3.17 4.84
CA GLY A 124 -5.55 -2.55 6.07
C GLY A 124 -6.09 -1.14 5.85
N SER A 125 -5.35 -0.32 5.11
CA SER A 125 -5.78 1.02 4.70
C SER A 125 -7.04 0.96 3.82
N PHE A 126 -7.05 0.09 2.81
CA PHE A 126 -8.19 -0.15 1.93
C PHE A 126 -9.46 -0.54 2.70
N ALA A 127 -9.35 -1.48 3.65
CA ALA A 127 -10.46 -1.90 4.50
C ALA A 127 -11.02 -0.75 5.33
N GLY A 128 -10.15 0.10 5.88
CA GLY A 128 -10.53 1.31 6.59
C GLY A 128 -11.32 2.29 5.71
N PHE A 129 -10.89 2.48 4.46
CA PHE A 129 -11.58 3.35 3.51
C PHE A 129 -12.95 2.79 3.07
N LEU A 130 -13.08 1.48 2.87
CA LEU A 130 -14.38 0.86 2.60
C LEU A 130 -15.34 0.97 3.81
N ALA A 131 -14.82 0.79 5.02
CA ALA A 131 -15.60 0.95 6.23
C ALA A 131 -16.06 2.39 6.44
N ALA A 132 -15.18 3.37 6.17
CA ALA A 132 -15.52 4.78 6.20
C ALA A 132 -16.59 5.14 5.16
N LYS A 133 -16.43 4.68 3.91
CA LYS A 133 -17.45 4.83 2.85
C LYS A 133 -18.79 4.30 3.30
N HIS A 134 -18.84 3.07 3.80
CA HIS A 134 -20.08 2.44 4.28
C HIS A 134 -20.74 3.24 5.41
N ALA A 135 -19.95 3.74 6.36
CA ALA A 135 -20.48 4.59 7.44
C ALA A 135 -20.99 5.93 6.91
N MET A 136 -20.27 6.55 5.96
CA MET A 136 -20.69 7.81 5.33
C MET A 136 -22.02 7.65 4.58
N GLU A 137 -22.19 6.58 3.82
CA GLU A 137 -23.44 6.27 3.12
C GLU A 137 -24.59 6.03 4.12
N THR A 138 -24.35 5.21 5.15
CA THR A 138 -25.36 4.83 6.14
C THR A 138 -25.86 6.02 6.95
N HIS A 139 -24.98 6.93 7.31
CA HIS A 139 -25.31 8.07 8.18
C HIS A 139 -25.45 9.41 7.43
N GLY A 140 -25.39 9.39 6.10
CA GLY A 140 -25.50 10.61 5.29
C GLY A 140 -24.37 11.63 5.50
N LEU A 141 -23.19 11.18 5.98
CA LEU A 141 -22.05 12.05 6.21
C LEU A 141 -21.49 12.52 4.86
N LYS A 142 -21.29 13.82 4.75
CA LYS A 142 -20.81 14.46 3.53
C LYS A 142 -19.28 14.53 3.50
N GLY A 143 -18.74 14.44 2.30
CA GLY A 143 -17.29 14.49 2.08
C GLY A 143 -16.86 13.63 0.90
N THR A 144 -15.55 13.61 0.70
CA THR A 144 -14.89 12.88 -0.38
C THR A 144 -13.81 11.97 0.20
N LEU A 145 -13.72 10.77 -0.31
CA LEU A 145 -12.63 9.83 -0.05
C LEU A 145 -11.75 9.72 -1.29
N VAL A 146 -10.45 9.91 -1.13
CA VAL A 146 -9.46 9.73 -2.19
C VAL A 146 -8.49 8.63 -1.76
N TYR A 147 -8.30 7.64 -2.61
CA TYR A 147 -7.40 6.53 -2.33
C TYR A 147 -6.32 6.43 -3.39
N PHE A 148 -5.06 6.49 -2.98
CA PHE A 148 -3.93 6.44 -3.88
C PHE A 148 -3.31 5.05 -3.92
N GLY A 149 -2.89 4.63 -5.10
CA GLY A 149 -1.95 3.53 -5.27
C GLY A 149 -0.54 4.09 -5.38
N GLU A 150 0.28 3.74 -4.41
CA GLU A 150 1.64 4.26 -4.25
C GLU A 150 2.67 3.14 -4.48
N PRO A 151 3.03 2.87 -5.76
CA PRO A 151 4.03 1.86 -6.08
C PRO A 151 5.44 2.28 -5.68
N ALA A 152 6.33 1.29 -5.63
CA ALA A 152 7.77 1.45 -5.50
C ALA A 152 8.21 2.24 -4.25
N GLU A 153 7.54 2.04 -3.12
CA GLU A 153 7.90 2.74 -1.88
C GLU A 153 9.34 2.43 -1.47
N LYS A 154 9.79 1.19 -1.62
CA LYS A 154 11.17 0.78 -1.29
C LYS A 154 12.26 1.49 -2.10
N MET A 155 11.87 2.17 -3.15
CA MET A 155 12.77 2.97 -3.99
C MET A 155 12.48 4.48 -3.89
N CYS A 156 11.73 4.95 -2.89
CA CYS A 156 11.21 6.32 -2.77
C CYS A 156 10.47 6.76 -4.04
N GLY A 157 9.63 5.87 -4.59
CA GLY A 157 9.16 6.00 -5.96
C GLY A 157 8.04 7.00 -6.19
N SER A 158 6.80 6.63 -5.87
CA SER A 158 5.62 7.33 -6.37
C SER A 158 5.24 8.58 -5.61
N LYS A 159 5.31 8.58 -4.28
CA LYS A 159 4.83 9.69 -3.45
C LYS A 159 5.46 11.05 -3.78
N PRO A 160 6.80 11.17 -3.95
CA PRO A 160 7.42 12.42 -4.38
C PRO A 160 6.95 12.87 -5.78
N VAL A 161 6.70 11.91 -6.68
CA VAL A 161 6.18 12.21 -8.03
C VAL A 161 4.75 12.72 -7.95
N HIS A 162 3.87 12.05 -7.19
CA HIS A 162 2.51 12.53 -6.96
C HIS A 162 2.49 13.92 -6.32
N ALA A 163 3.34 14.16 -5.31
CA ALA A 163 3.47 15.48 -4.68
C ALA A 163 3.90 16.56 -5.68
N ALA A 164 4.92 16.28 -6.49
CA ALA A 164 5.40 17.21 -7.50
C ALA A 164 4.38 17.54 -8.60
N HIS A 165 3.40 16.66 -8.83
CA HIS A 165 2.31 16.84 -9.79
C HIS A 165 1.01 17.34 -9.15
N GLY A 166 1.03 17.73 -7.86
CA GLY A 166 -0.13 18.32 -7.18
C GLY A 166 -1.25 17.33 -6.83
N TYR A 167 -0.99 16.02 -6.84
CA TYR A 167 -2.02 15.02 -6.54
C TYR A 167 -2.54 15.10 -5.10
N TYR A 168 -1.77 15.69 -4.19
CA TYR A 168 -2.16 15.86 -2.79
C TYR A 168 -2.70 17.25 -2.48
N ASP A 169 -2.78 18.13 -3.48
CA ASP A 169 -3.33 19.45 -3.28
C ASP A 169 -4.83 19.40 -3.03
N GLY A 170 -5.31 20.24 -2.11
CA GLY A 170 -6.72 20.31 -1.77
C GLY A 170 -7.26 19.16 -0.91
N LEU A 171 -6.40 18.34 -0.34
CA LEU A 171 -6.77 17.39 0.70
C LEU A 171 -6.89 18.11 2.07
N ASP A 172 -7.97 17.84 2.80
CA ASP A 172 -8.14 18.34 4.17
C ASP A 172 -7.35 17.51 5.18
N ALA A 173 -7.22 16.21 4.95
CA ALA A 173 -6.34 15.32 5.71
C ALA A 173 -5.94 14.08 4.91
N ALA A 174 -4.79 13.52 5.24
CA ALA A 174 -4.33 12.23 4.73
C ALA A 174 -3.96 11.30 5.87
N PHE A 175 -4.38 10.05 5.77
CA PHE A 175 -4.11 9.02 6.77
C PHE A 175 -3.06 8.05 6.23
N SER A 176 -2.02 7.86 7.03
CA SER A 176 -0.98 6.89 6.80
C SER A 176 -1.10 5.78 7.85
N PHE A 177 -1.10 4.53 7.40
CA PHE A 177 -1.07 3.37 8.28
C PHE A 177 0.10 2.49 7.87
N HIS A 178 0.95 2.10 8.83
CA HIS A 178 2.02 1.15 8.58
C HIS A 178 2.04 0.09 9.69
N PRO A 179 1.84 -1.19 9.35
CA PRO A 179 2.03 -2.28 10.31
C PRO A 179 3.49 -2.31 10.75
N HIS A 180 3.74 -2.57 12.01
CA HIS A 180 5.08 -2.64 12.55
C HIS A 180 5.25 -3.90 13.40
N SER A 181 6.39 -4.56 13.27
CA SER A 181 6.77 -5.68 14.14
C SER A 181 7.64 -5.18 15.28
N PHE A 182 7.04 -4.54 16.26
CA PHE A 182 7.78 -4.37 17.51
C PHE A 182 7.84 -5.71 18.25
N PRO A 183 9.03 -6.18 18.57
CA PRO A 183 9.15 -7.35 19.42
C PRO A 183 8.48 -7.02 20.73
N ALA A 184 7.73 -7.84 21.22
CA ALA A 184 7.22 -7.74 22.53
C ALA A 184 5.96 -6.98 22.72
N LEU A 185 4.93 -7.40 22.22
CA LEU A 185 3.99 -7.42 23.27
C LEU A 185 2.92 -6.37 23.23
N THR A 186 2.80 -5.56 22.21
CA THR A 186 1.73 -4.57 22.22
C THR A 186 0.79 -4.78 21.03
N ASN A 187 -0.46 -4.93 21.36
CA ASN A 187 -1.58 -4.68 20.46
C ASN A 187 -1.91 -3.16 20.41
N GLY A 188 -0.89 -2.32 20.61
CA GLY A 188 -1.02 -0.87 20.59
C GLY A 188 -0.78 -0.30 19.20
N CYS A 189 -1.15 0.96 19.01
CA CYS A 189 -0.72 1.75 17.87
C CYS A 189 0.04 2.98 18.36
N PHE A 190 1.01 3.41 17.58
CA PHE A 190 1.65 4.71 17.77
C PHE A 190 0.93 5.71 16.90
N TRP A 191 0.61 6.85 17.48
CA TRP A 191 -0.02 7.97 16.80
C TRP A 191 0.99 9.08 16.62
N ASP A 192 0.90 9.78 15.48
CA ASP A 192 1.73 10.95 15.19
C ASP A 192 3.23 10.65 15.20
N THR A 193 3.63 9.57 14.52
CA THR A 193 5.03 9.23 14.36
C THR A 193 5.65 9.96 13.18
N THR A 194 6.89 10.43 13.35
CA THR A 194 7.70 10.97 12.27
C THR A 194 8.85 10.03 11.94
N SER A 195 9.10 9.81 10.64
CA SER A 195 10.26 9.09 10.17
C SER A 195 11.38 10.08 9.79
N ALA A 196 12.63 9.67 9.93
CA ALA A 196 13.72 10.42 9.38
C ALA A 196 13.61 10.47 7.85
N PRO A 197 13.85 11.63 7.21
CA PRO A 197 13.83 11.70 5.76
C PRO A 197 15.00 10.89 5.19
N TYR A 198 14.74 10.21 4.08
CA TYR A 198 15.79 9.56 3.31
C TYR A 198 15.60 9.83 1.83
N TRP A 199 16.64 9.62 1.05
CA TRP A 199 16.62 9.75 -0.39
C TRP A 199 17.51 8.69 -1.04
N SER A 200 17.10 8.24 -2.23
CA SER A 200 17.81 7.22 -2.99
C SER A 200 18.56 7.82 -4.16
N ARG A 201 19.70 7.25 -4.50
CA ARG A 201 20.42 7.53 -5.74
C ARG A 201 20.58 6.26 -6.55
N ILE A 202 20.37 6.37 -7.84
CA ILE A 202 20.69 5.32 -8.78
C ILE A 202 22.02 5.65 -9.41
N TYR A 203 22.96 4.74 -9.32
CA TYR A 203 24.24 4.81 -10.01
C TYR A 203 24.18 3.87 -11.20
N THR A 204 24.41 4.41 -12.38
CA THR A 204 24.55 3.62 -13.61
C THR A 204 26.02 3.45 -13.90
N PHE A 205 26.42 2.21 -14.07
CA PHE A 205 27.78 1.85 -14.50
C PHE A 205 27.69 1.29 -15.91
N GLU A 206 28.50 1.84 -16.79
CA GLU A 206 28.64 1.36 -18.17
C GLU A 206 29.96 0.64 -18.31
N CYS A 207 30.00 -0.41 -19.09
CA CYS A 207 31.19 -1.19 -19.37
C CYS A 207 31.28 -1.45 -20.88
N GLU A 208 32.41 -1.10 -21.46
CA GLU A 208 32.66 -1.37 -22.89
C GLU A 208 32.79 -2.85 -23.20
N HIS A 209 33.11 -3.67 -22.19
CA HIS A 209 33.30 -5.12 -22.32
C HIS A 209 32.38 -5.87 -21.35
N PRO A 210 31.07 -5.97 -21.63
CA PRO A 210 30.10 -6.57 -20.71
C PRO A 210 30.40 -8.05 -20.40
N GLU A 211 31.12 -8.76 -21.26
CA GLU A 211 31.59 -10.13 -21.06
C GLU A 211 32.50 -10.27 -19.84
N THR A 212 33.16 -9.20 -19.40
CA THR A 212 34.05 -9.21 -18.24
C THR A 212 33.31 -9.13 -16.90
N TRP A 213 32.03 -8.78 -16.93
CA TRP A 213 31.20 -8.63 -15.69
C TRP A 213 30.96 -9.96 -14.95
N GLN A 214 31.17 -11.07 -15.64
CA GLN A 214 31.04 -12.41 -15.07
C GLN A 214 32.33 -12.92 -14.42
N SER A 215 33.43 -12.22 -14.56
CA SER A 215 34.70 -12.60 -13.95
C SER A 215 34.89 -11.93 -12.57
N GLU A 216 35.46 -12.67 -11.63
CA GLU A 216 35.82 -12.11 -10.29
C GLU A 216 36.74 -10.88 -10.40
N ALA A 217 37.54 -10.81 -11.45
CA ALA A 217 38.46 -9.69 -11.72
C ALA A 217 37.70 -8.41 -12.15
N ALA A 218 36.50 -8.51 -12.70
CA ALA A 218 35.71 -7.34 -13.12
C ALA A 218 34.88 -6.74 -11.99
N GLY A 219 34.50 -7.53 -11.01
CA GLY A 219 33.68 -7.10 -9.87
C GLY A 219 34.38 -6.21 -8.84
N GLY A 220 35.68 -5.98 -8.99
CA GLY A 220 36.48 -5.20 -8.05
C GLY A 220 37.06 -3.88 -8.61
N ARG A 221 36.52 -3.37 -9.71
CA ARG A 221 37.04 -2.14 -10.34
C ARG A 221 36.01 -1.02 -10.33
#